data_cf34ae00313217e2c0d203383fefb147
#
_entry.id   cf34ae00313217e2c0d203383fefb147
#
_cell.length_a   1.000
_cell.length_b   1.000
_cell.length_c   1.000
_cell.angle_alpha   90.00
_cell.angle_beta   90.00
_cell.angle_gamma   90.00
#
_symmetry.space_group_name_H-M   'P 1'
#
loop_
_entity.id
_entity.type
_entity.pdbx_description
1 polymer ?
#
loop_
_entity_poly.entity_id
_entity_poly.type
_entity_poly.pdbx_seq_one_letter_code
_entity_poly.pdbx_strand_id
1 'polypeptide(L)'
;NLEKREKKSMMSGFHAFWSLGVLLGSIATSLFLEWNISLLNNVIIYVIILLPLNIFIVLRLDIDQVENKNNKTNIFFIWPLIIFVLALIAMVNALTEGSVDSWGALYMRDFIKVDGFLIGLATVSFNIFMVIGRLSGDWFRDKIGVYNLLIILFSLSIISLYVLFSYDNVIAAIFGFALLGIGSSAIVPIAYSLAGKVEGIDSGAAIAIVSIAVYGTFMGAPASLGIIANIYGVNSIFFPILIIFLFVLPILLASKKNFK
;
A
#
# COMPACT_ATOMS: atom_id res chain seq x y z
N ASN A 1 12.94 -4.79 -16.06
CA ASN A 1 13.87 -3.83 -16.71
C ASN A 1 13.24 -2.85 -17.71
N LEU A 2 11.92 -2.72 -17.77
CA LEU A 2 11.22 -1.77 -18.63
C LEU A 2 11.64 -0.32 -18.33
N GLU A 3 11.66 0.12 -17.06
CA GLU A 3 12.06 1.47 -16.67
C GLU A 3 13.49 1.85 -17.17
N LYS A 4 14.42 0.89 -17.18
CA LYS A 4 15.77 1.11 -17.73
C LYS A 4 15.76 1.27 -19.26
N ARG A 5 14.92 0.48 -19.95
CA ARG A 5 14.78 0.53 -21.41
C ARG A 5 14.09 1.81 -21.87
N GLU A 6 13.00 2.17 -21.26
CA GLU A 6 12.17 3.31 -21.63
C GLU A 6 12.64 4.64 -20.99
N LYS A 7 13.61 4.59 -20.08
CA LYS A 7 14.16 5.75 -19.32
C LYS A 7 13.08 6.58 -18.62
N LYS A 8 12.01 5.92 -18.17
CA LYS A 8 10.86 6.53 -17.46
C LYS A 8 10.50 5.71 -16.24
N SER A 9 10.03 6.38 -15.19
CA SER A 9 9.41 5.73 -14.03
C SER A 9 8.04 5.18 -14.44
N MET A 10 7.75 3.92 -14.13
CA MET A 10 6.52 3.24 -14.54
C MET A 10 5.91 2.37 -13.42
N MET A 11 6.64 2.16 -12.33
CA MET A 11 6.24 1.21 -11.28
C MET A 11 4.95 1.64 -10.57
N SER A 12 4.78 2.94 -10.31
CA SER A 12 3.54 3.45 -9.71
C SER A 12 2.33 3.23 -10.61
N GLY A 13 2.48 3.44 -11.91
CA GLY A 13 1.42 3.17 -12.89
C GLY A 13 0.97 1.71 -12.89
N PHE A 14 1.91 0.75 -12.84
CA PHE A 14 1.55 -0.67 -12.73
C PHE A 14 0.81 -0.98 -11.43
N HIS A 15 1.23 -0.42 -10.30
CA HIS A 15 0.56 -0.60 -9.02
C HIS A 15 -0.81 0.09 -8.95
N ALA A 16 -1.08 1.07 -9.82
CA ALA A 16 -2.40 1.72 -9.90
C ALA A 16 -3.50 0.72 -10.31
N PHE A 17 -3.20 -0.26 -11.16
CA PHE A 17 -4.17 -1.31 -11.54
C PHE A 17 -4.56 -2.20 -10.37
N TRP A 18 -3.62 -2.49 -9.45
CA TRP A 18 -3.94 -3.16 -8.19
C TRP A 18 -4.94 -2.34 -7.37
N SER A 19 -4.66 -1.06 -7.14
CA SER A 19 -5.56 -0.19 -6.38
C SER A 19 -6.91 0.00 -7.05
N LEU A 20 -6.95 0.03 -8.39
CA LEU A 20 -8.20 0.10 -9.13
C LEU A 20 -9.06 -1.16 -8.88
N GLY A 21 -8.45 -2.33 -8.85
CA GLY A 21 -9.13 -3.58 -8.49
C GLY A 21 -9.70 -3.54 -7.07
N VAL A 22 -8.91 -3.10 -6.09
CA VAL A 22 -9.36 -2.94 -4.70
C VAL A 22 -10.48 -1.90 -4.59
N LEU A 23 -10.38 -0.77 -5.30
CA LEU A 23 -11.42 0.26 -5.34
C LEU A 23 -12.75 -0.28 -5.88
N LEU A 24 -12.71 -0.95 -7.03
CA LEU A 24 -13.92 -1.54 -7.64
C LEU A 24 -14.55 -2.59 -6.72
N GLY A 25 -13.73 -3.44 -6.11
CA GLY A 25 -14.17 -4.42 -5.13
C GLY A 25 -14.80 -3.77 -3.89
N SER A 26 -14.19 -2.71 -3.37
CA SER A 26 -14.70 -1.98 -2.19
C SER A 26 -16.04 -1.32 -2.47
N ILE A 27 -16.20 -0.67 -3.62
CA ILE A 27 -17.47 -0.05 -4.03
C ILE A 27 -18.55 -1.12 -4.17
N ALA A 28 -18.27 -2.21 -4.88
CA ALA A 28 -19.23 -3.29 -5.09
C ALA A 28 -19.64 -3.95 -3.75
N THR A 29 -18.69 -4.22 -2.86
CA THR A 29 -18.97 -4.79 -1.53
C THR A 29 -19.79 -3.82 -0.67
N SER A 30 -19.52 -2.52 -0.73
CA SER A 30 -20.31 -1.51 -0.02
C SER A 30 -21.75 -1.44 -0.51
N LEU A 31 -21.98 -1.56 -1.83
CA LEU A 31 -23.31 -1.66 -2.41
C LEU A 31 -24.01 -2.97 -2.00
N PHE A 32 -23.29 -4.09 -1.97
CA PHE A 32 -23.84 -5.37 -1.51
C PHE A 32 -24.25 -5.32 -0.05
N LEU A 33 -23.49 -4.59 0.80
CA LEU A 33 -23.87 -4.36 2.19
C LEU A 33 -25.16 -3.55 2.30
N GLU A 34 -25.31 -2.48 1.51
CA GLU A 34 -26.54 -1.66 1.45
C GLU A 34 -27.75 -2.50 0.99
N TRP A 35 -27.56 -3.40 0.04
CA TRP A 35 -28.61 -4.29 -0.47
C TRP A 35 -28.83 -5.54 0.41
N ASN A 36 -28.21 -5.63 1.57
CA ASN A 36 -28.27 -6.77 2.49
C ASN A 36 -27.90 -8.11 1.83
N ILE A 37 -26.98 -8.10 0.85
CA ILE A 37 -26.46 -9.33 0.24
C ILE A 37 -25.55 -10.01 1.27
N SER A 38 -25.81 -11.29 1.54
CA SER A 38 -24.99 -12.06 2.49
C SER A 38 -23.54 -12.19 2.02
N LEU A 39 -22.61 -12.36 2.98
CA LEU A 39 -21.18 -12.56 2.68
C LEU A 39 -20.95 -13.72 1.70
N LEU A 40 -21.68 -14.84 1.86
CA LEU A 40 -21.57 -15.99 0.98
C LEU A 40 -21.96 -15.64 -0.48
N ASN A 41 -23.08 -14.94 -0.66
CA ASN A 41 -23.54 -14.54 -1.99
C ASN A 41 -22.56 -13.53 -2.62
N ASN A 42 -22.02 -12.60 -1.82
CA ASN A 42 -20.98 -11.67 -2.27
C ASN A 42 -19.75 -12.44 -2.85
N VAL A 43 -19.22 -13.40 -2.10
CA VAL A 43 -18.09 -14.23 -2.55
C VAL A 43 -18.44 -15.02 -3.80
N ILE A 44 -19.63 -15.64 -3.87
CA ILE A 44 -20.09 -16.40 -5.04
C ILE A 44 -20.15 -15.52 -6.29
N ILE A 45 -20.68 -14.30 -6.19
CA ILE A 45 -20.75 -13.35 -7.30
C ILE A 45 -19.33 -13.04 -7.82
N TYR A 46 -18.39 -12.74 -6.94
CA TYR A 46 -17.01 -12.48 -7.36
C TYR A 46 -16.36 -13.70 -8.02
N VAL A 47 -16.55 -14.89 -7.47
CA VAL A 47 -15.98 -16.11 -8.06
C VAL A 47 -16.55 -16.36 -9.46
N ILE A 48 -17.86 -16.23 -9.65
CA ILE A 48 -18.52 -16.45 -10.95
C ILE A 48 -18.02 -15.46 -12.01
N ILE A 49 -17.74 -14.21 -11.63
CA ILE A 49 -17.31 -13.16 -12.57
C ILE A 49 -15.79 -13.22 -12.79
N LEU A 50 -15.01 -13.26 -11.70
CA LEU A 50 -13.56 -13.06 -11.79
C LEU A 50 -12.81 -14.35 -12.19
N LEU A 51 -13.29 -15.53 -11.82
CA LEU A 51 -12.59 -16.78 -12.14
C LEU A 51 -12.52 -17.04 -13.65
N PRO A 52 -13.62 -16.97 -14.43
CA PRO A 52 -13.57 -17.11 -15.87
C PRO A 52 -12.72 -16.04 -16.55
N LEU A 53 -12.80 -14.78 -16.07
CA LEU A 53 -12.00 -13.67 -16.58
C LEU A 53 -10.51 -13.93 -16.38
N ASN A 54 -10.10 -14.37 -15.19
CA ASN A 54 -8.70 -14.70 -14.91
C ASN A 54 -8.20 -15.84 -15.77
N ILE A 55 -8.97 -16.92 -15.92
CA ILE A 55 -8.64 -18.05 -16.81
C ILE A 55 -8.46 -17.56 -18.24
N PHE A 56 -9.39 -16.75 -18.75
CA PHE A 56 -9.31 -16.19 -20.11
C PHE A 56 -8.05 -15.36 -20.32
N ILE A 57 -7.71 -14.49 -19.36
CA ILE A 57 -6.50 -13.65 -19.42
C ILE A 57 -5.24 -14.51 -19.41
N VAL A 58 -5.13 -15.46 -18.48
CA VAL A 58 -3.95 -16.34 -18.36
C VAL A 58 -3.71 -17.14 -19.64
N LEU A 59 -4.78 -17.65 -20.27
CA LEU A 59 -4.67 -18.40 -21.53
C LEU A 59 -4.24 -17.51 -22.73
N ARG A 60 -4.32 -16.20 -22.62
CA ARG A 60 -3.90 -15.25 -23.66
C ARG A 60 -2.54 -14.60 -23.39
N LEU A 61 -1.96 -14.80 -22.20
CA LEU A 61 -0.63 -14.29 -21.89
C LEU A 61 0.44 -15.11 -22.60
N ASP A 62 1.17 -14.44 -23.49
CA ASP A 62 2.41 -14.98 -24.09
C ASP A 62 3.53 -14.72 -23.06
N ILE A 63 3.90 -15.77 -22.33
CA ILE A 63 4.96 -15.69 -21.32
C ILE A 63 6.29 -15.91 -22.02
N ASP A 64 6.94 -14.83 -22.46
CA ASP A 64 8.33 -14.88 -22.85
C ASP A 64 9.16 -15.51 -21.72
N GLN A 65 9.87 -16.59 -22.03
CA GLN A 65 10.73 -17.25 -21.05
C GLN A 65 11.78 -16.25 -20.59
N VAL A 66 11.64 -15.80 -19.35
CA VAL A 66 12.69 -14.99 -18.70
C VAL A 66 13.93 -15.87 -18.61
N GLU A 67 14.98 -15.52 -19.37
CA GLU A 67 16.29 -16.15 -19.23
C GLU A 67 16.68 -16.16 -17.75
N ASN A 68 16.69 -17.35 -17.19
CA ASN A 68 17.08 -17.60 -15.81
C ASN A 68 18.61 -17.43 -15.72
N LYS A 69 19.10 -16.20 -15.64
CA LYS A 69 20.48 -15.93 -15.29
C LYS A 69 20.66 -16.41 -13.85
N ASN A 70 21.21 -17.61 -13.72
CA ASN A 70 21.60 -18.25 -12.48
C ASN A 70 22.70 -17.43 -11.77
N ASN A 71 22.41 -16.22 -11.36
CA ASN A 71 23.23 -15.47 -10.43
C ASN A 71 22.89 -16.03 -9.04
N LYS A 72 23.70 -17.02 -8.60
CA LYS A 72 23.66 -17.51 -7.22
C LYS A 72 24.02 -16.35 -6.30
N THR A 73 23.03 -15.63 -5.81
CA THR A 73 23.21 -14.65 -4.75
C THR A 73 23.59 -15.40 -3.49
N ASN A 74 24.77 -15.12 -2.94
CA ASN A 74 25.20 -15.73 -1.70
C ASN A 74 24.33 -15.20 -0.57
N ILE A 75 23.61 -16.10 0.12
CA ILE A 75 22.68 -15.77 1.23
C ILE A 75 23.42 -15.03 2.37
N PHE A 76 24.73 -15.22 2.48
CA PHE A 76 25.60 -14.57 3.48
C PHE A 76 26.20 -13.22 3.00
N PHE A 77 25.69 -12.66 1.90
CA PHE A 77 26.15 -11.36 1.41
C PHE A 77 25.75 -10.25 2.39
N ILE A 78 26.69 -9.30 2.63
CA ILE A 78 26.40 -8.10 3.43
C ILE A 78 25.54 -7.15 2.57
N TRP A 79 24.28 -7.00 2.94
CA TRP A 79 23.34 -6.17 2.21
C TRP A 79 23.60 -4.68 2.46
N PRO A 80 23.60 -3.83 1.44
CA PRO A 80 23.72 -2.39 1.62
C PRO A 80 22.61 -1.82 2.50
N LEU A 81 22.97 -0.84 3.32
CA LEU A 81 22.02 -0.18 4.24
C LEU A 81 20.77 0.34 3.52
N ILE A 82 20.91 0.79 2.27
CA ILE A 82 19.78 1.29 1.48
C ILE A 82 18.66 0.26 1.32
N ILE A 83 18.96 -1.02 1.17
CA ILE A 83 17.95 -2.09 1.05
C ILE A 83 17.10 -2.16 2.33
N PHE A 84 17.73 -2.05 3.50
CA PHE A 84 17.00 -2.05 4.78
C PHE A 84 16.14 -0.79 4.95
N VAL A 85 16.63 0.37 4.50
CA VAL A 85 15.84 1.61 4.51
C VAL A 85 14.63 1.48 3.57
N LEU A 86 14.83 0.94 2.36
CA LEU A 86 13.73 0.72 1.41
C LEU A 86 12.72 -0.31 1.95
N ALA A 87 13.20 -1.39 2.55
CA ALA A 87 12.33 -2.38 3.21
C ALA A 87 11.54 -1.75 4.36
N LEU A 88 12.17 -0.92 5.18
CA LEU A 88 11.53 -0.25 6.31
C LEU A 88 10.42 0.71 5.87
N ILE A 89 10.69 1.59 4.89
CA ILE A 89 9.66 2.53 4.39
C ILE A 89 8.50 1.78 3.71
N ALA A 90 8.80 0.70 2.98
CA ALA A 90 7.79 -0.13 2.33
C ALA A 90 6.95 -0.91 3.37
N MET A 91 7.57 -1.41 4.44
CA MET A 91 6.91 -2.08 5.56
C MET A 91 5.92 -1.15 6.28
N VAL A 92 6.33 0.07 6.59
CA VAL A 92 5.44 1.06 7.24
C VAL A 92 4.24 1.39 6.37
N ASN A 93 4.46 1.51 5.06
CA ASN A 93 3.36 1.73 4.12
C ASN A 93 2.43 0.51 4.01
N ALA A 94 2.99 -0.70 3.95
CA ALA A 94 2.21 -1.94 3.93
C ALA A 94 1.37 -2.12 5.21
N LEU A 95 1.92 -1.73 6.38
CA LEU A 95 1.18 -1.67 7.64
C LEU A 95 -0.04 -0.74 7.52
N THR A 96 0.13 0.41 6.87
CA THR A 96 -0.97 1.38 6.65
C THR A 96 -2.03 0.83 5.72
N GLU A 97 -1.65 0.35 4.52
CA GLU A 97 -2.58 -0.24 3.55
C GLU A 97 -3.35 -1.42 4.18
N GLY A 98 -2.64 -2.38 4.80
CA GLY A 98 -3.25 -3.54 5.45
C GLY A 98 -4.17 -3.17 6.63
N SER A 99 -3.87 -2.06 7.32
CA SER A 99 -4.73 -1.56 8.39
C SER A 99 -6.04 -0.98 7.87
N VAL A 100 -5.99 -0.22 6.77
CA VAL A 100 -7.21 0.30 6.13
C VAL A 100 -8.06 -0.84 5.58
N ASP A 101 -7.45 -1.82 4.91
CA ASP A 101 -8.17 -2.95 4.32
C ASP A 101 -8.83 -3.84 5.39
N SER A 102 -8.15 -4.05 6.52
CA SER A 102 -8.65 -4.95 7.57
C SER A 102 -9.55 -4.27 8.60
N TRP A 103 -9.29 -3.00 8.91
CA TRP A 103 -9.90 -2.30 10.03
C TRP A 103 -10.69 -1.05 9.65
N GLY A 104 -10.57 -0.55 8.41
CA GLY A 104 -11.24 0.67 7.97
C GLY A 104 -12.77 0.60 8.10
N ALA A 105 -13.36 -0.51 7.69
CA ALA A 105 -14.81 -0.73 7.82
C ALA A 105 -15.24 -0.83 9.29
N LEU A 106 -14.46 -1.51 10.14
CA LEU A 106 -14.72 -1.61 11.57
C LEU A 106 -14.58 -0.24 12.26
N TYR A 107 -13.59 0.56 11.87
CA TYR A 107 -13.43 1.93 12.35
C TYR A 107 -14.66 2.79 12.02
N MET A 108 -15.17 2.71 10.78
CA MET A 108 -16.37 3.45 10.38
C MET A 108 -17.61 2.99 11.16
N ARG A 109 -17.81 1.68 11.30
CA ARG A 109 -18.98 1.11 12.00
C ARG A 109 -18.92 1.32 13.50
N ASP A 110 -17.81 0.98 14.14
CA ASP A 110 -17.73 0.84 15.61
C ASP A 110 -17.27 2.12 16.32
N PHE A 111 -16.48 2.97 15.65
CA PHE A 111 -16.01 4.23 16.20
C PHE A 111 -16.76 5.45 15.65
N ILE A 112 -16.88 5.58 14.33
CA ILE A 112 -17.61 6.70 13.70
C ILE A 112 -19.15 6.49 13.81
N LYS A 113 -19.61 5.23 14.02
CA LYS A 113 -21.02 4.88 14.22
C LYS A 113 -21.90 5.13 12.99
N VAL A 114 -21.43 4.76 11.82
CA VAL A 114 -22.20 4.80 10.57
C VAL A 114 -22.68 3.42 10.15
N ASP A 115 -23.70 3.38 9.29
CA ASP A 115 -24.33 2.18 8.79
C ASP A 115 -24.35 2.12 7.25
N GLY A 116 -24.75 0.98 6.69
CA GLY A 116 -24.94 0.75 5.26
C GLY A 116 -23.70 1.05 4.43
N PHE A 117 -23.89 1.72 3.30
CA PHE A 117 -22.81 2.09 2.37
C PHE A 117 -21.68 2.89 3.03
N LEU A 118 -22.01 3.72 4.03
CA LEU A 118 -21.02 4.58 4.69
C LEU A 118 -19.92 3.78 5.40
N ILE A 119 -20.16 2.54 5.79
CA ILE A 119 -19.16 1.65 6.41
C ILE A 119 -17.96 1.45 5.46
N GLY A 120 -18.24 1.30 4.16
CA GLY A 120 -17.19 1.09 3.16
C GLY A 120 -16.40 2.34 2.76
N LEU A 121 -16.83 3.54 3.16
CA LEU A 121 -16.22 4.79 2.70
C LEU A 121 -14.77 4.97 3.15
N ALA A 122 -14.33 4.33 4.23
CA ALA A 122 -12.92 4.30 4.60
C ALA A 122 -12.06 3.75 3.45
N THR A 123 -12.36 2.53 3.04
CA THR A 123 -11.60 1.84 1.98
C THR A 123 -11.84 2.49 0.61
N VAL A 124 -13.05 2.92 0.33
CA VAL A 124 -13.38 3.59 -0.95
C VAL A 124 -12.61 4.90 -1.08
N SER A 125 -12.67 5.80 -0.10
CA SER A 125 -11.96 7.09 -0.15
C SER A 125 -10.44 6.90 -0.21
N PHE A 126 -9.89 6.00 0.61
CA PHE A 126 -8.49 5.65 0.58
C PHE A 126 -8.05 5.20 -0.81
N ASN A 127 -8.77 4.25 -1.44
CA ASN A 127 -8.39 3.70 -2.73
C ASN A 127 -8.62 4.64 -3.90
N ILE A 128 -9.64 5.51 -3.89
CA ILE A 128 -9.80 6.57 -4.91
C ILE A 128 -8.53 7.43 -4.96
N PHE A 129 -8.13 7.94 -3.82
CA PHE A 129 -6.97 8.84 -3.74
C PHE A 129 -5.64 8.10 -3.90
N MET A 130 -5.56 6.82 -3.55
CA MET A 130 -4.42 5.99 -3.87
C MET A 130 -4.26 5.77 -5.37
N VAL A 131 -5.35 5.50 -6.11
CA VAL A 131 -5.32 5.38 -7.58
C VAL A 131 -4.82 6.69 -8.20
N ILE A 132 -5.39 7.83 -7.79
CA ILE A 132 -4.98 9.16 -8.28
C ILE A 132 -3.49 9.39 -8.00
N GLY A 133 -3.05 9.12 -6.78
CA GLY A 133 -1.65 9.27 -6.37
C GLY A 133 -0.70 8.33 -7.12
N ARG A 134 -1.09 7.08 -7.38
CA ARG A 134 -0.30 6.12 -8.16
C ARG A 134 -0.19 6.50 -9.63
N LEU A 135 -1.28 6.93 -10.26
CA LEU A 135 -1.28 7.37 -11.66
C LEU A 135 -0.43 8.63 -11.87
N SER A 136 -0.40 9.52 -10.90
CA SER A 136 0.39 10.77 -10.95
C SER A 136 1.80 10.61 -10.35
N GLY A 137 2.05 9.55 -9.58
CA GLY A 137 3.25 9.38 -8.77
C GLY A 137 4.54 9.34 -9.58
N ASP A 138 4.56 8.65 -10.72
CA ASP A 138 5.72 8.59 -11.59
C ASP A 138 6.06 9.97 -12.17
N TRP A 139 5.06 10.76 -12.56
CA TRP A 139 5.26 12.13 -13.04
C TRP A 139 5.81 13.05 -11.95
N PHE A 140 5.26 12.99 -10.73
CA PHE A 140 5.79 13.76 -9.61
C PHE A 140 7.21 13.35 -9.26
N ARG A 141 7.49 12.04 -9.27
CA ARG A 141 8.82 11.49 -9.04
C ARG A 141 9.85 12.05 -10.02
N ASP A 142 9.52 12.10 -11.30
CA ASP A 142 10.41 12.62 -12.35
C ASP A 142 10.60 14.14 -12.23
N LYS A 143 9.58 14.88 -11.75
CA LYS A 143 9.60 16.34 -11.64
C LYS A 143 10.31 16.86 -10.39
N ILE A 144 10.05 16.29 -9.21
CA ILE A 144 10.57 16.79 -7.93
C ILE A 144 11.63 15.89 -7.29
N GLY A 145 11.88 14.73 -7.90
CA GLY A 145 12.81 13.71 -7.43
C GLY A 145 12.24 12.80 -6.36
N VAL A 146 12.84 11.61 -6.27
CA VAL A 146 12.41 10.53 -5.37
C VAL A 146 12.36 10.97 -3.91
N TYR A 147 13.44 11.58 -3.43
CA TYR A 147 13.57 11.97 -2.03
C TYR A 147 12.47 12.96 -1.59
N ASN A 148 12.28 14.03 -2.36
CA ASN A 148 11.28 15.05 -2.03
C ASN A 148 9.87 14.46 -2.06
N LEU A 149 9.59 13.62 -3.05
CA LEU A 149 8.29 12.93 -3.13
C LEU A 149 8.05 12.05 -1.91
N LEU A 150 9.02 11.24 -1.49
CA LEU A 150 8.88 10.40 -0.28
C LEU A 150 8.62 11.23 0.97
N ILE A 151 9.32 12.37 1.17
CA ILE A 151 9.09 13.25 2.30
C ILE A 151 7.66 13.82 2.28
N ILE A 152 7.17 14.26 1.13
CA ILE A 152 5.79 14.77 0.98
C ILE A 152 4.79 13.66 1.33
N LEU A 153 4.95 12.46 0.78
CA LEU A 153 4.05 11.32 1.02
C LEU A 153 4.04 10.91 2.50
N PHE A 154 5.21 10.84 3.14
CA PHE A 154 5.31 10.57 4.59
C PHE A 154 4.64 11.66 5.42
N SER A 155 4.83 12.93 5.08
CA SER A 155 4.20 14.05 5.79
C SER A 155 2.69 14.01 5.66
N LEU A 156 2.16 13.73 4.46
CA LEU A 156 0.72 13.57 4.23
C LEU A 156 0.15 12.41 5.04
N SER A 157 0.86 11.27 5.10
CA SER A 157 0.43 10.11 5.91
C SER A 157 0.39 10.46 7.40
N ILE A 158 1.38 11.17 7.92
CA ILE A 158 1.42 11.61 9.32
C ILE A 158 0.23 12.54 9.64
N ILE A 159 -0.02 13.54 8.79
CA ILE A 159 -1.16 14.46 8.97
C ILE A 159 -2.47 13.68 8.94
N SER A 160 -2.63 12.77 8.00
CA SER A 160 -3.81 11.93 7.87
C SER A 160 -4.06 11.07 9.11
N LEU A 161 -3.02 10.36 9.57
CA LEU A 161 -3.11 9.50 10.77
C LEU A 161 -3.45 10.32 12.02
N TYR A 162 -2.91 11.56 12.13
CA TYR A 162 -3.28 12.49 13.18
C TYR A 162 -4.77 12.86 13.09
N VAL A 163 -5.29 13.16 11.90
CA VAL A 163 -6.71 13.46 11.70
C VAL A 163 -7.59 12.27 12.10
N LEU A 164 -7.26 11.06 11.65
CA LEU A 164 -8.01 9.83 11.96
C LEU A 164 -8.00 9.51 13.47
N PHE A 165 -6.93 9.85 14.17
CA PHE A 165 -6.83 9.63 15.61
C PHE A 165 -7.57 10.71 16.42
N SER A 166 -7.57 11.96 15.95
CA SER A 166 -8.01 13.13 16.74
C SER A 166 -9.47 13.52 16.55
N TYR A 167 -10.13 13.04 15.51
CA TYR A 167 -11.52 13.41 15.18
C TYR A 167 -12.41 12.20 15.00
N ASP A 168 -13.65 12.29 15.52
CA ASP A 168 -14.65 11.22 15.58
C ASP A 168 -15.90 11.47 14.71
N ASN A 169 -15.74 12.17 13.60
CA ASN A 169 -16.83 12.47 12.68
C ASN A 169 -16.58 11.95 11.26
N VAL A 170 -17.68 11.69 10.53
CA VAL A 170 -17.67 11.09 9.20
C VAL A 170 -16.82 11.88 8.19
N ILE A 171 -16.91 13.22 8.22
CA ILE A 171 -16.20 14.08 7.26
C ILE A 171 -14.69 14.00 7.49
N ALA A 172 -14.26 14.10 8.75
CA ALA A 172 -12.86 13.95 9.11
C ALA A 172 -12.31 12.55 8.78
N ALA A 173 -13.10 11.49 9.00
CA ALA A 173 -12.73 10.14 8.64
C ALA A 173 -12.52 9.99 7.13
N ILE A 174 -13.49 10.42 6.30
CA ILE A 174 -13.37 10.36 4.83
C ILE A 174 -12.17 11.18 4.35
N PHE A 175 -12.00 12.40 4.84
CA PHE A 175 -10.85 13.24 4.50
C PHE A 175 -9.52 12.61 4.94
N GLY A 176 -9.47 12.06 6.15
CA GLY A 176 -8.31 11.35 6.68
C GLY A 176 -7.92 10.17 5.79
N PHE A 177 -8.87 9.27 5.48
CA PHE A 177 -8.60 8.13 4.59
C PHE A 177 -8.21 8.56 3.17
N ALA A 178 -8.83 9.61 2.63
CA ALA A 178 -8.46 10.16 1.33
C ALA A 178 -7.00 10.68 1.32
N LEU A 179 -6.62 11.46 2.33
CA LEU A 179 -5.27 11.99 2.48
C LEU A 179 -4.25 10.87 2.71
N LEU A 180 -4.62 9.83 3.48
CA LEU A 180 -3.80 8.65 3.71
C LEU A 180 -3.58 7.87 2.41
N GLY A 181 -4.59 7.78 1.55
CA GLY A 181 -4.49 7.17 0.24
C GLY A 181 -3.45 7.85 -0.66
N ILE A 182 -3.44 9.20 -0.71
CA ILE A 182 -2.37 9.94 -1.41
C ILE A 182 -1.02 9.67 -0.75
N GLY A 183 -0.93 9.81 0.57
CA GLY A 183 0.32 9.64 1.32
C GLY A 183 0.95 8.26 1.14
N SER A 184 0.12 7.22 1.01
CA SER A 184 0.58 5.84 0.82
C SER A 184 0.86 5.48 -0.65
N SER A 185 0.39 6.26 -1.62
CA SER A 185 0.25 5.85 -3.01
C SER A 185 1.51 5.34 -3.70
N ALA A 186 2.64 6.05 -3.59
CA ALA A 186 3.83 5.75 -4.36
C ALA A 186 5.01 5.19 -3.54
N ILE A 187 4.88 5.04 -2.22
CA ILE A 187 5.99 4.63 -1.34
C ILE A 187 6.49 3.22 -1.70
N VAL A 188 5.59 2.21 -1.75
CA VAL A 188 5.96 0.83 -2.10
C VAL A 188 6.46 0.71 -3.54
N PRO A 189 5.79 1.28 -4.57
CA PRO A 189 6.30 1.30 -5.93
C PRO A 189 7.71 1.90 -6.05
N ILE A 190 7.97 3.02 -5.37
CA ILE A 190 9.29 3.65 -5.33
C ILE A 190 10.31 2.72 -4.68
N ALA A 191 9.98 2.11 -3.56
CA ALA A 191 10.89 1.18 -2.87
C ALA A 191 11.28 0.00 -3.77
N TYR A 192 10.34 -0.60 -4.48
CA TYR A 192 10.62 -1.68 -5.44
C TYR A 192 11.48 -1.21 -6.62
N SER A 193 11.12 -0.05 -7.20
CA SER A 193 11.88 0.53 -8.32
C SER A 193 13.33 0.81 -7.95
N LEU A 194 13.58 1.35 -6.76
CA LEU A 194 14.92 1.64 -6.26
C LEU A 194 15.67 0.36 -5.87
N ALA A 195 15.04 -0.58 -5.19
CA ALA A 195 15.65 -1.85 -4.82
C ALA A 195 16.21 -2.59 -6.05
N GLY A 196 15.43 -2.61 -7.14
CA GLY A 196 15.86 -3.22 -8.39
C GLY A 196 17.02 -2.49 -9.12
N LYS A 197 17.43 -1.31 -8.64
CA LYS A 197 18.50 -0.49 -9.22
C LYS A 197 19.78 -0.45 -8.37
N VAL A 198 19.77 -1.07 -7.19
CA VAL A 198 20.95 -1.08 -6.29
C VAL A 198 22.10 -1.82 -6.97
N GLU A 199 23.24 -1.14 -7.07
CA GLU A 199 24.44 -1.70 -7.69
C GLU A 199 25.07 -2.82 -6.86
N GLY A 200 25.68 -3.79 -7.53
CA GLY A 200 26.38 -4.90 -6.89
C GLY A 200 25.49 -6.02 -6.35
N ILE A 201 24.15 -5.92 -6.51
CA ILE A 201 23.20 -6.94 -6.07
C ILE A 201 22.32 -7.36 -7.24
N ASP A 202 21.93 -8.64 -7.24
CA ASP A 202 20.88 -9.12 -8.14
C ASP A 202 19.55 -8.39 -7.88
N SER A 203 18.97 -7.80 -8.93
CA SER A 203 17.73 -7.01 -8.82
C SER A 203 16.57 -7.83 -8.25
N GLY A 204 16.48 -9.13 -8.60
CA GLY A 204 15.46 -10.02 -8.09
C GLY A 204 15.60 -10.25 -6.59
N ALA A 205 16.84 -10.48 -6.12
CA ALA A 205 17.14 -10.68 -4.70
C ALA A 205 16.85 -9.41 -3.87
N ALA A 206 17.24 -8.23 -4.39
CA ALA A 206 16.97 -6.95 -3.73
C ALA A 206 15.46 -6.67 -3.60
N ILE A 207 14.69 -6.90 -4.66
CA ILE A 207 13.22 -6.79 -4.65
C ILE A 207 12.59 -7.81 -3.70
N ALA A 208 13.12 -9.04 -3.66
CA ALA A 208 12.60 -10.09 -2.78
C ALA A 208 12.68 -9.72 -1.29
N ILE A 209 13.76 -9.06 -0.84
CA ILE A 209 13.88 -8.60 0.55
C ILE A 209 12.82 -7.55 0.88
N VAL A 210 12.63 -6.57 0.01
CA VAL A 210 11.57 -5.57 0.19
C VAL A 210 10.20 -6.24 0.19
N SER A 211 9.98 -7.24 -0.68
CA SER A 211 8.72 -8.01 -0.74
C SER A 211 8.47 -8.79 0.54
N ILE A 212 9.49 -9.43 1.12
CA ILE A 212 9.36 -10.14 2.41
C ILE A 212 8.92 -9.17 3.51
N ALA A 213 9.49 -7.96 3.57
CA ALA A 213 9.09 -6.95 4.53
C ALA A 213 7.63 -6.51 4.33
N VAL A 214 7.21 -6.25 3.09
CA VAL A 214 5.84 -5.86 2.74
C VAL A 214 4.83 -6.97 3.09
N TYR A 215 5.01 -8.17 2.54
CA TYR A 215 4.05 -9.27 2.74
C TYR A 215 4.07 -9.82 4.16
N GLY A 216 5.24 -9.86 4.83
CA GLY A 216 5.35 -10.20 6.24
C GLY A 216 4.55 -9.24 7.12
N THR A 217 4.55 -7.95 6.77
CA THR A 217 3.73 -6.94 7.45
C THR A 217 2.24 -7.15 7.18
N PHE A 218 1.82 -7.39 5.94
CA PHE A 218 0.42 -7.69 5.62
C PHE A 218 -0.11 -8.91 6.38
N MET A 219 0.72 -9.93 6.61
CA MET A 219 0.34 -11.11 7.39
C MET A 219 0.23 -10.85 8.89
N GLY A 220 1.19 -10.10 9.45
CA GLY A 220 1.28 -9.90 10.90
C GLY A 220 0.49 -8.71 11.44
N ALA A 221 0.34 -7.65 10.65
CA ALA A 221 -0.28 -6.40 11.08
C ALA A 221 -1.76 -6.54 11.53
N PRO A 222 -2.65 -7.21 10.78
CA PRO A 222 -4.04 -7.32 11.20
C PRO A 222 -4.20 -7.96 12.58
N ALA A 223 -3.43 -9.02 12.87
CA ALA A 223 -3.50 -9.71 14.16
C ALA A 223 -2.95 -8.85 15.31
N SER A 224 -1.79 -8.21 15.12
CA SER A 224 -1.18 -7.35 16.14
C SER A 224 -2.04 -6.11 16.43
N LEU A 225 -2.60 -5.48 15.41
CA LEU A 225 -3.55 -4.37 15.57
C LEU A 225 -4.87 -4.83 16.20
N GLY A 226 -5.29 -6.08 15.96
CA GLY A 226 -6.44 -6.68 16.63
C GLY A 226 -6.30 -6.78 18.14
N ILE A 227 -5.10 -7.10 18.63
CA ILE A 227 -4.80 -7.08 20.06
C ILE A 227 -4.95 -5.67 20.63
N ILE A 228 -4.42 -4.66 19.92
CA ILE A 228 -4.53 -3.26 20.33
C ILE A 228 -5.99 -2.79 20.32
N ALA A 229 -6.72 -3.10 19.25
CA ALA A 229 -8.15 -2.78 19.14
C ALA A 229 -9.00 -3.41 20.23
N ASN A 230 -8.68 -4.65 20.64
CA ASN A 230 -9.40 -5.33 21.72
C ASN A 230 -9.17 -4.70 23.11
N ILE A 231 -7.98 -4.14 23.35
CA ILE A 231 -7.62 -3.55 24.65
C ILE A 231 -8.05 -2.07 24.73
N TYR A 232 -7.83 -1.31 23.66
CA TYR A 232 -7.97 0.16 23.67
C TYR A 232 -9.08 0.69 22.74
N GLY A 233 -9.81 -0.19 22.04
CA GLY A 233 -10.83 0.19 21.08
C GLY A 233 -10.28 0.34 19.64
N VAL A 234 -11.18 0.30 18.66
CA VAL A 234 -10.85 0.29 17.23
C VAL A 234 -10.18 1.60 16.77
N ASN A 235 -10.49 2.73 17.39
CA ASN A 235 -9.84 4.02 17.08
C ASN A 235 -8.33 4.04 17.39
N SER A 236 -7.87 3.21 18.30
CA SER A 236 -6.47 3.16 18.72
C SER A 236 -5.52 2.54 17.70
N ILE A 237 -6.03 1.84 16.68
CA ILE A 237 -5.20 1.15 15.68
C ILE A 237 -4.32 2.10 14.85
N PHE A 238 -4.77 3.34 14.61
CA PHE A 238 -4.01 4.32 13.85
C PHE A 238 -2.91 5.00 14.66
N PHE A 239 -2.96 4.96 15.99
CA PHE A 239 -1.97 5.58 16.84
C PHE A 239 -0.58 4.92 16.74
N PRO A 240 -0.40 3.60 16.87
CA PRO A 240 0.91 2.98 16.70
C PRO A 240 1.47 3.18 15.29
N ILE A 241 0.62 3.23 14.26
CA ILE A 241 1.05 3.51 12.89
C ILE A 241 1.63 4.93 12.81
N LEU A 242 0.95 5.92 13.39
CA LEU A 242 1.44 7.29 13.49
C LEU A 242 2.81 7.36 14.19
N ILE A 243 2.97 6.68 15.31
CA ILE A 243 4.24 6.62 16.04
C ILE A 243 5.35 6.04 15.16
N ILE A 244 5.08 4.95 14.44
CA ILE A 244 6.07 4.33 13.53
C ILE A 244 6.47 5.30 12.42
N PHE A 245 5.52 6.02 11.79
CA PHE A 245 5.84 7.05 10.79
C PHE A 245 6.75 8.14 11.36
N LEU A 246 6.47 8.59 12.60
CA LEU A 246 7.29 9.61 13.29
C LEU A 246 8.71 9.12 13.58
N PHE A 247 8.89 7.82 13.87
CA PHE A 247 10.22 7.23 14.04
C PHE A 247 10.96 7.00 12.73
N VAL A 248 10.26 6.66 11.65
CA VAL A 248 10.88 6.36 10.34
C VAL A 248 11.21 7.63 9.57
N LEU A 249 10.45 8.71 9.75
CA LEU A 249 10.72 9.98 9.07
C LEU A 249 12.14 10.52 9.31
N PRO A 250 12.70 10.56 10.54
CA PRO A 250 14.10 10.94 10.76
C PRO A 250 15.11 10.05 10.03
N ILE A 251 14.85 8.73 9.96
CA ILE A 251 15.71 7.78 9.22
C ILE A 251 15.69 8.13 7.73
N LEU A 252 14.51 8.39 7.17
CA LEU A 252 14.36 8.83 5.79
C LEU A 252 15.08 10.17 5.54
N LEU A 253 14.95 11.13 6.45
CA LEU A 253 15.64 12.43 6.37
C LEU A 253 17.17 12.27 6.38
N ALA A 254 17.70 11.42 7.25
CA ALA A 254 19.13 11.12 7.35
C ALA A 254 19.67 10.39 6.10
N SER A 255 18.80 9.66 5.41
CA SER A 255 19.15 8.82 4.25
C SER A 255 19.20 9.58 2.91
N LYS A 256 19.09 10.92 2.89
CA LYS A 256 19.03 11.76 1.68
C LYS A 256 20.11 11.41 0.63
N LYS A 257 21.32 11.09 1.07
CA LYS A 257 22.45 10.77 0.19
C LYS A 257 22.22 9.50 -0.64
N ASN A 258 21.36 8.59 -0.15
CA ASN A 258 21.09 7.29 -0.77
C ASN A 258 19.98 7.37 -1.84
N PHE A 259 19.31 8.51 -1.97
CA PHE A 259 18.23 8.75 -2.92
C PHE A 259 18.61 9.71 -4.06
N LYS A 260 19.90 9.95 -4.23
CA LYS A 260 20.43 10.77 -5.35
C LYS A 260 20.63 9.96 -6.61
#